data_ef0d31ee24f6e1e710f6874487bc2284
#
_entry.id   ef0d31ee24f6e1e710f6874487bc2284
#
_cell.length_a   1.000
_cell.length_b   1.000
_cell.length_c   1.000
_cell.angle_alpha   90.00
_cell.angle_beta   90.00
_cell.angle_gamma   90.00
#
_symmetry.space_group_name_H-M   'P 1'
#
loop_
_entity.id
_entity.type
_entity.pdbx_description
1 polymer ?
#
loop_
_entity_poly.entity_id
_entity_poly.type
_entity_poly.pdbx_seq_one_letter_code
_entity_poly.pdbx_strand_id
1 'polypeptide(L)'
;MKRVKLPAALLALLLLLSGCQSGTESSSLTVVTGIGLDGLPGECRVSVEAIQLTQTQEGGQRVLLHADGVTLSDSILNTVAITGRRLHSNHAEVLVISRETAEAGLEPVLDDLLRQNQYPVSMQLAIAKGSAEEIMRTKPVVGDIGSIELDTMLQEGQDQCRTPAVTASEFYQQACRPGAEPVLPFVELRQNGETMVREVTGCALFRDMKLLSILDGWESRVLLWMLGRPGGSLIGDTAIFEMKQLERHIATGREGGVL
;
A
#
# COMPACT_ATOMS: atom_id res chain seq x y z
N MET A 1 -36.47 48.38 33.51
CA MET A 1 -36.57 47.24 32.57
C MET A 1 -35.40 47.08 31.57
N LYS A 2 -34.24 47.78 31.71
CA LYS A 2 -33.09 47.67 30.76
C LYS A 2 -31.94 46.78 31.24
N ARG A 3 -31.91 46.32 32.51
CA ARG A 3 -30.78 45.60 33.09
C ARG A 3 -30.83 44.07 32.89
N VAL A 4 -31.94 43.49 32.45
CA VAL A 4 -32.09 42.03 32.27
C VAL A 4 -31.65 41.54 30.87
N LYS A 5 -31.52 42.44 29.91
CA LYS A 5 -31.17 42.06 28.52
C LYS A 5 -29.71 41.62 28.33
N LEU A 6 -28.80 42.18 29.12
CA LEU A 6 -27.37 41.84 29.04
C LEU A 6 -27.04 40.42 29.55
N PRO A 7 -27.52 39.98 30.72
CA PRO A 7 -27.28 38.63 31.19
C PRO A 7 -28.01 37.57 30.33
N ALA A 8 -29.18 37.86 29.80
CA ALA A 8 -29.90 36.97 28.91
C ALA A 8 -29.17 36.79 27.55
N ALA A 9 -28.61 37.87 26.98
CA ALA A 9 -27.78 37.81 25.77
C ALA A 9 -26.47 37.06 25.99
N LEU A 10 -25.84 37.23 27.18
CA LEU A 10 -24.64 36.48 27.54
C LEU A 10 -24.91 34.98 27.72
N LEU A 11 -26.06 34.63 28.32
CA LEU A 11 -26.48 33.23 28.46
C LEU A 11 -26.81 32.58 27.12
N ALA A 12 -27.47 33.30 26.22
CA ALA A 12 -27.75 32.84 24.88
C ALA A 12 -26.45 32.65 24.06
N LEU A 13 -25.46 33.53 24.22
CA LEU A 13 -24.15 33.38 23.59
C LEU A 13 -23.36 32.18 24.12
N LEU A 14 -23.42 31.92 25.43
CA LEU A 14 -22.81 30.75 26.04
C LEU A 14 -23.47 29.42 25.57
N LEU A 15 -24.79 29.42 25.37
CA LEU A 15 -25.49 28.26 24.82
C LEU A 15 -25.18 28.02 23.34
N LEU A 16 -24.88 29.07 22.56
CA LEU A 16 -24.45 28.93 21.16
C LEU A 16 -23.00 28.45 21.03
N LEU A 17 -22.15 28.66 22.04
CA LEU A 17 -20.77 28.17 22.04
C LEU A 17 -20.64 26.71 22.56
N SER A 18 -21.68 26.13 23.15
CA SER A 18 -21.65 24.73 23.63
C SER A 18 -22.00 23.70 22.53
N GLY A 19 -22.27 24.11 21.32
CA GLY A 19 -22.56 23.23 20.18
C GLY A 19 -21.30 22.89 19.41
N CYS A 20 -20.86 21.69 19.51
CA CYS A 20 -20.03 20.83 18.65
C CYS A 20 -19.03 20.01 19.48
N GLN A 21 -19.53 19.11 20.31
CA GLN A 21 -18.72 18.02 20.81
C GLN A 21 -19.21 16.69 20.21
N SER A 22 -19.13 16.58 18.88
CA SER A 22 -19.11 15.28 18.20
C SER A 22 -17.66 14.82 18.03
N GLY A 23 -16.89 14.88 19.09
CA GLY A 23 -15.59 14.24 19.16
C GLY A 23 -15.82 12.75 19.39
N THR A 24 -15.59 11.91 18.40
CA THR A 24 -15.26 10.50 18.63
C THR A 24 -14.13 10.49 19.64
N GLU A 25 -14.37 9.87 20.81
CA GLU A 25 -13.34 9.79 21.86
C GLU A 25 -12.07 9.18 21.27
N SER A 26 -11.00 9.98 21.15
CA SER A 26 -9.68 9.57 20.66
C SER A 26 -9.02 8.49 21.55
N SER A 27 -9.65 8.14 22.67
CA SER A 27 -9.13 7.18 23.65
C SER A 27 -9.07 5.73 23.18
N SER A 28 -9.52 5.43 21.94
CA SER A 28 -9.55 4.07 21.38
C SER A 28 -9.38 4.05 19.87
N LEU A 29 -8.57 4.95 19.34
CA LEU A 29 -8.31 4.99 17.90
C LEU A 29 -7.49 3.77 17.47
N THR A 30 -7.99 3.02 16.49
CA THR A 30 -7.26 1.93 15.86
C THR A 30 -6.90 2.37 14.45
N VAL A 31 -5.62 2.65 14.23
CA VAL A 31 -5.09 3.19 12.97
C VAL A 31 -4.52 2.04 12.16
N VAL A 32 -5.03 1.84 10.95
CA VAL A 32 -4.51 0.86 9.99
C VAL A 32 -3.21 1.38 9.41
N THR A 33 -2.17 0.54 9.43
CA THR A 33 -0.86 0.84 8.85
C THR A 33 -0.61 0.05 7.57
N GLY A 34 -1.23 -1.12 7.43
CA GLY A 34 -1.11 -1.92 6.21
C GLY A 34 -2.25 -2.92 6.06
N ILE A 35 -2.47 -3.33 4.82
CA ILE A 35 -3.54 -4.23 4.42
C ILE A 35 -2.96 -5.33 3.54
N GLY A 36 -3.29 -6.58 3.83
CA GLY A 36 -3.13 -7.72 2.94
C GLY A 36 -4.47 -8.10 2.32
N LEU A 37 -4.50 -8.38 1.03
CA LEU A 37 -5.69 -8.80 0.30
C LEU A 37 -5.44 -10.12 -0.40
N ASP A 38 -6.21 -11.12 -0.03
CA ASP A 38 -6.26 -12.46 -0.62
C ASP A 38 -7.65 -12.72 -1.22
N GLY A 39 -7.74 -13.75 -2.05
CA GLY A 39 -8.99 -14.25 -2.62
C GLY A 39 -9.33 -13.65 -3.98
N LEU A 40 -10.44 -14.10 -4.51
CA LEU A 40 -10.95 -13.70 -5.83
C LEU A 40 -12.00 -12.58 -5.70
N PRO A 41 -12.29 -11.86 -6.79
CA PRO A 41 -13.41 -10.90 -6.80
C PRO A 41 -14.71 -11.56 -6.36
N GLY A 42 -15.33 -11.02 -5.31
CA GLY A 42 -16.53 -11.58 -4.69
C GLY A 42 -16.28 -12.45 -3.45
N GLU A 43 -15.03 -12.86 -3.20
CA GLU A 43 -14.60 -13.65 -2.03
C GLU A 43 -13.28 -13.10 -1.48
N CYS A 44 -13.30 -11.85 -1.07
CA CYS A 44 -12.13 -11.16 -0.55
C CYS A 44 -11.87 -11.51 0.92
N ARG A 45 -10.61 -11.75 1.23
CA ARG A 45 -10.11 -11.87 2.61
C ARG A 45 -9.08 -10.79 2.86
N VAL A 46 -9.24 -10.04 3.95
CA VAL A 46 -8.27 -9.04 4.36
C VAL A 46 -7.52 -9.44 5.62
N SER A 47 -6.25 -9.07 5.64
CA SER A 47 -5.38 -9.12 6.81
C SER A 47 -4.95 -7.69 7.12
N VAL A 48 -5.49 -7.10 8.17
CA VAL A 48 -5.28 -5.69 8.49
C VAL A 48 -4.30 -5.57 9.65
N GLU A 49 -3.17 -4.94 9.39
CA GLU A 49 -2.24 -4.52 10.45
C GLU A 49 -2.62 -3.13 10.93
N ALA A 50 -2.79 -2.99 12.23
CA ALA A 50 -3.20 -1.74 12.84
C ALA A 50 -2.47 -1.49 14.16
N ILE A 51 -2.40 -0.22 14.54
CA ILE A 51 -1.89 0.22 15.84
C ILE A 51 -3.09 0.64 16.68
N GLN A 52 -3.27 -0.01 17.81
CA GLN A 52 -4.24 0.41 18.81
C GLN A 52 -3.56 1.41 19.74
N LEU A 53 -3.98 2.67 19.68
CA LEU A 53 -3.51 3.70 20.59
C LEU A 53 -4.25 3.55 21.93
N THR A 54 -3.50 3.36 23.01
CA THR A 54 -4.01 3.29 24.38
C THR A 54 -3.39 4.41 25.19
N GLN A 55 -4.16 5.00 26.11
CA GLN A 55 -3.67 6.10 26.96
C GLN A 55 -2.55 5.69 27.93
N THR A 56 -2.34 4.39 28.11
CA THR A 56 -1.42 3.84 29.12
C THR A 56 -0.10 3.34 28.54
N GLN A 57 0.06 3.31 27.23
CA GLN A 57 1.25 2.75 26.59
C GLN A 57 1.81 3.71 25.52
N GLU A 58 3.03 4.18 25.73
CA GLU A 58 3.76 4.92 24.68
C GLU A 58 4.03 4.00 23.49
N GLY A 59 3.57 4.39 22.28
CA GLY A 59 3.82 3.67 21.03
C GLY A 59 2.67 2.81 20.50
N GLY A 60 1.61 2.55 21.29
CA GLY A 60 0.48 1.71 20.86
C GLY A 60 0.81 0.20 20.76
N GLN A 61 -0.21 -0.62 20.55
CA GLN A 61 -0.08 -2.06 20.40
C GLN A 61 -0.36 -2.48 18.95
N ARG A 62 0.55 -3.23 18.34
CA ARG A 62 0.31 -3.87 17.05
C ARG A 62 -0.79 -4.90 17.15
N VAL A 63 -1.75 -4.83 16.26
CA VAL A 63 -2.86 -5.78 16.11
C VAL A 63 -2.92 -6.25 14.67
N LEU A 64 -3.08 -7.55 14.46
CA LEU A 64 -3.36 -8.13 13.15
C LEU A 64 -4.76 -8.74 13.19
N LEU A 65 -5.63 -8.27 12.28
CA LEU A 65 -7.03 -8.66 12.18
C LEU A 65 -7.28 -9.31 10.82
N HIS A 66 -8.20 -10.27 10.79
CA HIS A 66 -8.61 -10.92 9.56
C HIS A 66 -10.13 -10.82 9.43
N ALA A 67 -10.62 -10.59 8.23
CA ALA A 67 -12.03 -10.60 7.93
C ALA A 67 -12.27 -10.97 6.45
N ASP A 68 -13.39 -11.61 6.20
CA ASP A 68 -13.86 -11.95 4.86
C ASP A 68 -14.96 -10.99 4.43
N GLY A 69 -15.12 -10.79 3.12
CA GLY A 69 -16.17 -9.95 2.53
C GLY A 69 -16.22 -10.11 1.02
N VAL A 70 -17.12 -9.37 0.39
CA VAL A 70 -17.31 -9.39 -1.07
C VAL A 70 -16.29 -8.49 -1.78
N THR A 71 -15.90 -7.38 -1.13
CA THR A 71 -14.91 -6.42 -1.62
C THR A 71 -13.88 -6.11 -0.53
N LEU A 72 -12.81 -5.41 -0.89
CA LEU A 72 -11.83 -4.90 0.06
C LEU A 72 -12.49 -4.08 1.18
N SER A 73 -13.33 -3.13 0.80
CA SER A 73 -14.01 -2.23 1.76
C SER A 73 -15.03 -2.98 2.63
N ASP A 74 -15.76 -3.94 2.07
CA ASP A 74 -16.70 -4.78 2.81
C ASP A 74 -15.96 -5.64 3.84
N SER A 75 -14.86 -6.26 3.45
CA SER A 75 -14.02 -7.06 4.35
C SER A 75 -13.48 -6.23 5.52
N ILE A 76 -13.00 -5.00 5.24
CA ILE A 76 -12.54 -4.10 6.31
C ILE A 76 -13.71 -3.66 7.21
N LEU A 77 -14.89 -3.40 6.65
CA LEU A 77 -16.06 -3.08 7.46
C LEU A 77 -16.45 -4.26 8.38
N ASN A 78 -16.30 -5.48 7.91
CA ASN A 78 -16.60 -6.68 8.68
C ASN A 78 -15.67 -6.88 9.90
N THR A 79 -14.49 -6.21 9.93
CA THR A 79 -13.65 -6.18 11.14
C THR A 79 -14.35 -5.51 12.33
N VAL A 80 -15.35 -4.66 12.08
CA VAL A 80 -16.17 -4.03 13.14
C VAL A 80 -16.90 -5.06 13.96
N ALA A 81 -17.40 -6.14 13.33
CA ALA A 81 -18.07 -7.23 14.04
C ALA A 81 -17.14 -7.99 15.00
N ILE A 82 -15.83 -7.98 14.71
CA ILE A 82 -14.81 -8.66 15.52
C ILE A 82 -14.30 -7.74 16.65
N THR A 83 -14.11 -6.45 16.34
CA THR A 83 -13.44 -5.52 17.26
C THR A 83 -14.39 -4.60 18.00
N GLY A 84 -15.64 -4.47 17.54
CA GLY A 84 -16.60 -3.47 18.01
C GLY A 84 -16.19 -2.02 17.67
N ARG A 85 -15.19 -1.80 16.82
CA ARG A 85 -14.61 -0.50 16.50
C ARG A 85 -14.39 -0.33 15.00
N ARG A 86 -14.54 0.91 14.52
CA ARG A 86 -14.14 1.24 13.16
C ARG A 86 -12.62 1.38 13.06
N LEU A 87 -12.05 0.80 12.04
CA LEU A 87 -10.65 0.98 11.68
C LEU A 87 -10.50 2.27 10.85
N HIS A 88 -9.46 3.02 11.13
CA HIS A 88 -9.11 4.23 10.38
C HIS A 88 -8.03 3.89 9.36
N SER A 89 -8.43 3.68 8.10
CA SER A 89 -7.56 3.23 7.01
C SER A 89 -6.87 4.38 6.25
N ASN A 90 -7.15 5.63 6.59
CA ASN A 90 -6.56 6.81 5.96
C ASN A 90 -5.05 7.01 6.21
N HIS A 91 -4.45 6.15 6.99
CA HIS A 91 -3.01 6.10 7.27
C HIS A 91 -2.36 4.78 6.83
N ALA A 92 -3.06 3.97 6.03
CA ALA A 92 -2.49 2.75 5.49
C ALA A 92 -1.37 3.08 4.48
N GLU A 93 -0.18 2.56 4.73
CA GLU A 93 1.02 2.84 3.93
C GLU A 93 1.18 1.87 2.78
N VAL A 94 0.76 0.59 2.98
CA VAL A 94 0.94 -0.47 2.00
C VAL A 94 -0.31 -1.34 1.85
N LEU A 95 -0.63 -1.71 0.60
CA LEU A 95 -1.56 -2.79 0.25
C LEU A 95 -0.78 -3.92 -0.42
N VAL A 96 -0.68 -5.04 0.27
CA VAL A 96 -0.11 -6.27 -0.27
C VAL A 96 -1.24 -7.09 -0.89
N ILE A 97 -1.09 -7.47 -2.15
CA ILE A 97 -2.11 -8.23 -2.89
C ILE A 97 -1.54 -9.60 -3.22
N SER A 98 -2.31 -10.65 -2.98
CA SER A 98 -1.87 -12.01 -3.31
C SER A 98 -1.66 -12.18 -4.82
N ARG A 99 -0.80 -13.12 -5.18
CA ARG A 99 -0.59 -13.49 -6.58
C ARG A 99 -1.88 -13.91 -7.26
N GLU A 100 -2.70 -14.70 -6.59
CA GLU A 100 -3.98 -15.20 -7.12
C GLU A 100 -4.92 -14.03 -7.46
N THR A 101 -5.07 -13.07 -6.55
CA THR A 101 -5.88 -11.86 -6.78
C THR A 101 -5.33 -11.05 -7.96
N ALA A 102 -4.02 -10.90 -8.06
CA ALA A 102 -3.37 -10.17 -9.14
C ALA A 102 -3.55 -10.86 -10.52
N GLU A 103 -3.53 -12.19 -10.58
CA GLU A 103 -3.80 -12.98 -11.78
C GLU A 103 -5.27 -12.88 -12.20
N ALA A 104 -6.20 -12.79 -11.26
CA ALA A 104 -7.62 -12.58 -11.55
C ALA A 104 -7.90 -11.17 -12.10
N GLY A 105 -7.16 -10.16 -11.64
CA GLY A 105 -7.20 -8.78 -12.10
C GLY A 105 -7.48 -7.77 -10.98
N LEU A 106 -6.80 -6.64 -11.06
CA LEU A 106 -6.83 -5.60 -10.03
C LEU A 106 -7.90 -4.52 -10.22
N GLU A 107 -8.63 -4.53 -11.35
CA GLU A 107 -9.63 -3.51 -11.65
C GLU A 107 -10.69 -3.38 -10.54
N PRO A 108 -11.33 -4.47 -10.03
CA PRO A 108 -12.32 -4.35 -8.95
C PRO A 108 -11.72 -3.83 -7.63
N VAL A 109 -10.47 -4.21 -7.34
CA VAL A 109 -9.75 -3.79 -6.12
C VAL A 109 -9.44 -2.30 -6.17
N LEU A 110 -8.94 -1.83 -7.31
CA LEU A 110 -8.60 -0.42 -7.51
C LEU A 110 -9.83 0.47 -7.59
N ASP A 111 -10.90 -0.01 -8.21
CA ASP A 111 -12.18 0.71 -8.27
C ASP A 111 -12.74 0.92 -6.86
N ASP A 112 -12.78 -0.13 -6.03
CA ASP A 112 -13.23 -0.04 -4.63
C ASP A 112 -12.31 0.90 -3.82
N LEU A 113 -11.00 0.74 -3.92
CA LEU A 113 -10.02 1.54 -3.19
C LEU A 113 -10.10 3.04 -3.55
N LEU A 114 -10.18 3.37 -4.83
CA LEU A 114 -10.16 4.75 -5.30
C LEU A 114 -11.51 5.46 -5.16
N ARG A 115 -12.62 4.73 -5.14
CA ARG A 115 -13.96 5.30 -4.88
C ARG A 115 -14.20 5.62 -3.41
N GLN A 116 -13.54 4.92 -2.51
CA GLN A 116 -13.71 5.09 -1.08
C GLN A 116 -12.71 6.13 -0.56
N ASN A 117 -13.21 7.26 -0.06
CA ASN A 117 -12.36 8.31 0.54
C ASN A 117 -11.72 7.91 1.90
N GLN A 118 -11.64 6.61 2.19
CA GLN A 118 -11.08 6.11 3.44
C GLN A 118 -9.66 5.54 3.29
N TYR A 119 -9.17 5.42 2.04
CA TYR A 119 -7.82 4.95 1.76
C TYR A 119 -6.97 6.08 1.17
N PRO A 120 -5.68 6.18 1.54
CA PRO A 120 -4.80 7.15 0.90
C PRO A 120 -4.46 6.68 -0.52
N VAL A 121 -4.60 7.56 -1.49
CA VAL A 121 -4.21 7.29 -2.89
C VAL A 121 -2.70 7.12 -3.05
N SER A 122 -1.94 7.56 -2.05
CA SER A 122 -0.49 7.40 -1.94
C SER A 122 -0.06 6.06 -1.35
N MET A 123 -1.01 5.19 -0.97
CA MET A 123 -0.71 3.86 -0.43
C MET A 123 0.07 3.05 -1.46
N GLN A 124 1.22 2.49 -1.06
CA GLN A 124 2.07 1.65 -1.89
C GLN A 124 1.37 0.32 -2.19
N LEU A 125 1.50 -0.16 -3.43
CA LEU A 125 1.03 -1.48 -3.82
C LEU A 125 2.21 -2.46 -3.90
N ALA A 126 1.99 -3.70 -3.45
CA ALA A 126 2.96 -4.77 -3.60
C ALA A 126 2.25 -6.10 -3.89
N ILE A 127 2.88 -6.96 -4.69
CA ILE A 127 2.37 -8.29 -5.01
C ILE A 127 3.11 -9.34 -4.20
N ALA A 128 2.37 -10.13 -3.43
CA ALA A 128 2.93 -11.28 -2.70
C ALA A 128 3.15 -12.47 -3.64
N LYS A 129 4.21 -13.23 -3.43
CA LYS A 129 4.47 -14.49 -4.15
C LYS A 129 3.37 -15.54 -3.94
N GLY A 130 2.83 -15.58 -2.75
CA GLY A 130 1.73 -16.44 -2.32
C GLY A 130 0.61 -15.62 -1.70
N SER A 131 0.29 -15.93 -0.45
CA SER A 131 -0.73 -15.21 0.32
C SER A 131 -0.22 -13.87 0.84
N ALA A 132 -1.05 -12.85 0.74
CA ALA A 132 -0.81 -11.56 1.36
C ALA A 132 -0.87 -11.67 2.91
N GLU A 133 -1.73 -12.54 3.43
CA GLU A 133 -1.81 -12.81 4.86
C GLU A 133 -0.46 -13.26 5.45
N GLU A 134 0.24 -14.17 4.77
CA GLU A 134 1.55 -14.64 5.23
C GLU A 134 2.58 -13.51 5.31
N ILE A 135 2.59 -12.62 4.32
CA ILE A 135 3.42 -11.41 4.31
C ILE A 135 3.07 -10.52 5.50
N MET A 136 1.79 -10.24 5.73
CA MET A 136 1.34 -9.37 6.82
C MET A 136 1.56 -9.99 8.21
N ARG A 137 1.46 -11.31 8.34
CA ARG A 137 1.68 -12.04 9.60
C ARG A 137 3.14 -12.07 10.02
N THR A 138 4.06 -12.03 9.06
CA THR A 138 5.50 -12.10 9.32
C THR A 138 5.93 -10.94 10.20
N LYS A 139 6.71 -11.25 11.24
CA LYS A 139 7.23 -10.22 12.15
C LYS A 139 8.26 -9.35 11.42
N PRO A 140 8.31 -8.05 11.70
CA PRO A 140 9.36 -7.19 11.18
C PRO A 140 10.73 -7.60 11.73
N VAL A 141 11.76 -7.37 10.94
CA VAL A 141 13.18 -7.53 11.36
C VAL A 141 13.62 -6.26 12.07
N VAL A 142 13.13 -5.10 11.61
CA VAL A 142 13.45 -3.79 12.17
C VAL A 142 12.15 -3.10 12.58
N GLY A 143 12.11 -2.58 13.79
CA GLY A 143 10.91 -1.93 14.34
C GLY A 143 9.85 -2.93 14.81
N ASP A 144 8.63 -2.44 15.05
CA ASP A 144 7.54 -3.21 15.64
C ASP A 144 6.36 -3.43 14.67
N ILE A 145 6.30 -2.69 13.57
CA ILE A 145 5.19 -2.66 12.61
C ILE A 145 5.67 -3.13 11.25
N GLY A 146 5.12 -4.24 10.79
CA GLY A 146 5.57 -4.90 9.56
C GLY A 146 5.24 -4.15 8.29
N SER A 147 4.12 -3.45 8.23
CA SER A 147 3.73 -2.63 7.08
C SER A 147 4.62 -1.40 6.92
N ILE A 148 5.05 -0.77 8.02
CA ILE A 148 5.99 0.37 7.99
C ILE A 148 7.37 -0.10 7.52
N GLU A 149 7.84 -1.26 8.02
CA GLU A 149 9.07 -1.87 7.51
C GLU A 149 8.98 -2.13 6.00
N LEU A 150 7.86 -2.71 5.54
CA LEU A 150 7.67 -3.03 4.13
C LEU A 150 7.62 -1.76 3.26
N ASP A 151 6.93 -0.72 3.68
CA ASP A 151 6.94 0.57 2.98
C ASP A 151 8.37 1.12 2.83
N THR A 152 9.15 1.11 3.92
CA THR A 152 10.57 1.48 3.90
C THR A 152 11.38 0.61 2.93
N MET A 153 11.16 -0.71 2.92
CA MET A 153 11.83 -1.62 1.99
C MET A 153 11.52 -1.31 0.52
N LEU A 154 10.28 -0.91 0.21
CA LEU A 154 9.87 -0.53 -1.13
C LEU A 154 10.55 0.77 -1.57
N GLN A 155 10.60 1.78 -0.71
CA GLN A 155 11.27 3.06 -0.97
C GLN A 155 12.77 2.88 -1.18
N GLU A 156 13.45 2.20 -0.26
CA GLU A 156 14.89 1.89 -0.37
C GLU A 156 15.19 1.02 -1.60
N GLY A 157 14.31 0.07 -1.92
CA GLY A 157 14.42 -0.75 -3.12
C GLY A 157 14.35 0.07 -4.40
N GLN A 158 13.51 1.11 -4.44
CA GLN A 158 13.43 2.05 -5.55
C GLN A 158 14.70 2.88 -5.68
N ASP A 159 15.23 3.42 -4.60
CA ASP A 159 16.44 4.24 -4.58
C ASP A 159 17.67 3.44 -5.04
N GLN A 160 17.66 2.13 -4.76
CA GLN A 160 18.70 1.20 -5.23
C GLN A 160 18.41 0.60 -6.61
N CYS A 161 17.34 1.01 -7.28
CA CYS A 161 16.88 0.46 -8.56
C CYS A 161 16.72 -1.08 -8.56
N ARG A 162 16.23 -1.64 -7.45
CA ARG A 162 15.95 -3.08 -7.29
C ARG A 162 14.51 -3.42 -7.58
N THR A 163 13.59 -2.53 -7.19
CA THR A 163 12.15 -2.70 -7.33
C THR A 163 11.51 -1.32 -7.54
N PRO A 164 10.35 -1.23 -8.19
CA PRO A 164 9.61 0.02 -8.20
C PRO A 164 8.93 0.25 -6.85
N ALA A 165 8.81 1.50 -6.40
CA ALA A 165 7.81 1.90 -5.44
C ALA A 165 6.68 2.58 -6.23
N VAL A 166 5.48 2.04 -6.12
CA VAL A 166 4.34 2.47 -6.95
C VAL A 166 3.10 2.59 -6.08
N THR A 167 2.53 3.77 -6.05
CA THR A 167 1.30 4.04 -5.34
C THR A 167 0.06 3.56 -6.10
N ALA A 168 -1.06 3.40 -5.39
CA ALA A 168 -2.33 3.01 -6.00
C ALA A 168 -2.75 3.97 -7.12
N SER A 169 -2.57 5.29 -6.92
CA SER A 169 -2.87 6.29 -7.93
C SER A 169 -1.96 6.21 -9.14
N GLU A 170 -0.66 6.01 -8.95
CA GLU A 170 0.30 5.89 -10.05
C GLU A 170 0.04 4.63 -10.89
N PHE A 171 -0.20 3.50 -10.24
CA PHE A 171 -0.53 2.26 -10.94
C PHE A 171 -1.79 2.42 -11.79
N TYR A 172 -2.87 2.97 -11.20
CA TYR A 172 -4.11 3.20 -11.93
C TYR A 172 -3.93 4.13 -13.12
N GLN A 173 -3.23 5.25 -12.94
CA GLN A 173 -2.93 6.19 -14.02
C GLN A 173 -2.11 5.55 -15.15
N GLN A 174 -1.14 4.69 -14.81
CA GLN A 174 -0.36 3.96 -15.82
C GLN A 174 -1.24 2.93 -16.53
N ALA A 175 -2.01 2.13 -15.81
CA ALA A 175 -2.87 1.10 -16.38
C ALA A 175 -3.95 1.65 -17.32
N CYS A 176 -4.43 2.87 -17.08
CA CYS A 176 -5.39 3.55 -17.97
C CYS A 176 -4.76 4.14 -19.24
N ARG A 177 -3.44 4.19 -19.38
CA ARG A 177 -2.78 4.72 -20.59
C ARG A 177 -2.74 3.66 -21.68
N PRO A 178 -3.19 3.95 -22.91
CA PRO A 178 -3.11 3.01 -24.01
C PRO A 178 -1.67 2.53 -24.26
N GLY A 179 -1.46 1.23 -24.29
CA GLY A 179 -0.15 0.62 -24.54
C GLY A 179 0.83 0.67 -23.38
N ALA A 180 0.41 1.11 -22.20
CA ALA A 180 1.24 1.03 -21.01
C ALA A 180 1.07 -0.32 -20.32
N GLU A 181 2.18 -0.88 -19.87
CA GLU A 181 2.25 -2.08 -19.07
C GLU A 181 2.86 -1.70 -17.71
N PRO A 182 2.02 -1.44 -16.70
CA PRO A 182 2.52 -1.01 -15.40
C PRO A 182 3.22 -2.15 -14.66
N VAL A 183 4.08 -1.77 -13.72
CA VAL A 183 4.84 -2.70 -12.89
C VAL A 183 4.59 -2.42 -11.43
N LEU A 184 4.54 -3.48 -10.60
CA LEU A 184 4.47 -3.41 -9.15
C LEU A 184 5.66 -4.13 -8.53
N PRO A 185 6.06 -3.77 -7.30
CA PRO A 185 7.05 -4.53 -6.55
C PRO A 185 6.52 -5.92 -6.21
N PHE A 186 7.45 -6.88 -6.17
CA PHE A 186 7.18 -8.27 -5.83
C PHE A 186 7.85 -8.63 -4.50
N VAL A 187 7.07 -9.22 -3.59
CA VAL A 187 7.49 -9.54 -2.22
C VAL A 187 7.32 -11.03 -1.99
N GLU A 188 8.32 -11.64 -1.40
CA GLU A 188 8.27 -13.04 -0.97
C GLU A 188 8.78 -13.21 0.46
N LEU A 189 8.50 -14.38 1.03
CA LEU A 189 9.10 -14.80 2.28
C LEU A 189 10.35 -15.64 2.00
N ARG A 190 11.42 -15.30 2.72
CA ARG A 190 12.70 -15.99 2.64
C ARG A 190 13.18 -16.44 4.00
N GLN A 191 13.80 -17.61 4.04
CA GLN A 191 14.49 -18.07 5.23
C GLN A 191 15.77 -17.25 5.45
N ASN A 192 15.90 -16.65 6.62
CA ASN A 192 17.09 -15.93 7.07
C ASN A 192 17.50 -16.44 8.45
N GLY A 193 18.49 -17.35 8.48
CA GLY A 193 18.79 -18.10 9.68
C GLY A 193 17.61 -18.97 10.12
N GLU A 194 17.14 -18.79 11.35
CA GLU A 194 16.00 -19.53 11.91
C GLU A 194 14.65 -18.85 11.69
N THR A 195 14.62 -17.65 11.10
CA THR A 195 13.39 -16.85 10.93
C THR A 195 13.02 -16.68 9.47
N MET A 196 11.72 -16.59 9.21
CA MET A 196 11.20 -16.13 7.92
C MET A 196 11.15 -14.61 7.91
N VAL A 197 11.65 -14.01 6.85
CA VAL A 197 11.65 -12.56 6.65
C VAL A 197 11.01 -12.19 5.32
N ARG A 198 10.50 -10.98 5.22
CA ARG A 198 10.06 -10.41 3.93
C ARG A 198 11.28 -10.03 3.11
N GLU A 199 11.23 -10.30 1.83
CA GLU A 199 12.23 -9.87 0.85
C GLU A 199 11.52 -9.26 -0.35
N VAL A 200 11.93 -8.07 -0.76
CA VAL A 200 11.48 -7.45 -2.00
C VAL A 200 12.43 -7.88 -3.10
N THR A 201 11.98 -8.75 -4.01
CA THR A 201 12.87 -9.54 -4.89
C THR A 201 12.82 -9.14 -6.35
N GLY A 202 11.80 -8.41 -6.80
CA GLY A 202 11.66 -8.14 -8.22
C GLY A 202 10.45 -7.30 -8.58
N CYS A 203 10.00 -7.46 -9.82
CA CYS A 203 8.85 -6.75 -10.39
C CYS A 203 7.79 -7.71 -10.88
N ALA A 204 6.54 -7.38 -10.61
CA ALA A 204 5.35 -7.98 -11.22
C ALA A 204 4.91 -7.11 -12.40
N LEU A 205 4.82 -7.68 -13.60
CA LEU A 205 4.37 -7.02 -14.83
C LEU A 205 2.87 -7.19 -15.00
N PHE A 206 2.22 -6.12 -15.44
CA PHE A 206 0.78 -6.13 -15.65
C PHE A 206 0.41 -5.76 -17.08
N ARG A 207 -0.66 -6.38 -17.58
CA ARG A 207 -1.38 -6.01 -18.79
C ARG A 207 -2.87 -6.01 -18.49
N ASP A 208 -3.58 -4.95 -18.88
CA ASP A 208 -5.02 -4.81 -18.62
C ASP A 208 -5.37 -5.07 -17.14
N MET A 209 -4.54 -4.53 -16.21
CA MET A 209 -4.64 -4.70 -14.76
C MET A 209 -4.57 -6.16 -14.26
N LYS A 210 -4.09 -7.10 -15.10
CA LYS A 210 -3.84 -8.50 -14.72
C LYS A 210 -2.36 -8.79 -14.68
N LEU A 211 -1.96 -9.59 -13.70
CA LEU A 211 -0.58 -10.06 -13.60
C LEU A 211 -0.23 -10.91 -14.82
N LEU A 212 0.78 -10.47 -15.56
CA LEU A 212 1.27 -11.13 -16.76
C LEU A 212 2.46 -12.05 -16.45
N SER A 213 3.44 -11.52 -15.71
CA SER A 213 4.68 -12.21 -15.39
C SER A 213 5.34 -11.59 -14.17
N ILE A 214 6.28 -12.33 -13.60
CA ILE A 214 7.13 -11.87 -12.52
C ILE A 214 8.57 -11.94 -13.02
N LEU A 215 9.29 -10.85 -12.84
CA LEU A 215 10.72 -10.74 -13.13
C LEU A 215 11.52 -10.94 -11.86
N ASP A 216 12.64 -11.64 -11.99
CA ASP A 216 13.62 -11.76 -10.91
C ASP A 216 14.35 -10.43 -10.63
N GLY A 217 15.21 -10.43 -9.63
CA GLY A 217 15.92 -9.21 -9.23
C GLY A 217 16.86 -8.66 -10.30
N TRP A 218 17.42 -9.51 -11.18
CA TRP A 218 18.26 -9.07 -12.28
C TRP A 218 17.43 -8.48 -13.43
N GLU A 219 16.43 -9.21 -13.89
CA GLU A 219 15.52 -8.78 -14.94
C GLU A 219 14.80 -7.49 -14.57
N SER A 220 14.39 -7.37 -13.30
CA SER A 220 13.74 -6.17 -12.76
C SER A 220 14.64 -4.96 -12.83
N ARG A 221 15.90 -5.08 -12.48
CA ARG A 221 16.87 -3.98 -12.55
C ARG A 221 17.10 -3.52 -13.99
N VAL A 222 17.24 -4.46 -14.91
CA VAL A 222 17.38 -4.14 -16.34
C VAL A 222 16.14 -3.40 -16.84
N LEU A 223 14.94 -3.89 -16.50
CA LEU A 223 13.68 -3.23 -16.86
C LEU A 223 13.60 -1.81 -16.31
N LEU A 224 13.91 -1.62 -15.02
CA LEU A 224 13.85 -0.29 -14.39
C LEU A 224 14.83 0.69 -15.04
N TRP A 225 16.00 0.25 -15.44
CA TRP A 225 16.93 1.06 -16.21
C TRP A 225 16.38 1.41 -17.60
N MET A 226 15.77 0.44 -18.30
CA MET A 226 15.12 0.70 -19.58
C MET A 226 13.96 1.70 -19.45
N LEU A 227 13.27 1.71 -18.29
CA LEU A 227 12.22 2.69 -17.98
C LEU A 227 12.78 4.06 -17.55
N GLY A 228 14.10 4.21 -17.50
CA GLY A 228 14.75 5.49 -17.18
C GLY A 228 14.76 5.79 -15.68
N ARG A 229 14.71 4.78 -14.84
CA ARG A 229 14.87 4.93 -13.39
C ARG A 229 16.35 4.75 -13.04
N PRO A 230 17.11 5.83 -12.78
CA PRO A 230 18.53 5.75 -12.43
C PRO A 230 18.70 5.21 -11.02
N GLY A 231 19.85 4.64 -10.75
CA GLY A 231 20.23 4.18 -9.41
C GLY A 231 20.72 2.74 -9.39
N GLY A 232 21.32 2.38 -8.26
CA GLY A 232 21.84 1.03 -8.02
C GLY A 232 23.10 0.71 -8.80
N SER A 233 23.62 -0.49 -8.54
CA SER A 233 24.83 -1.02 -9.16
C SER A 233 24.58 -2.38 -9.76
N LEU A 234 25.11 -2.66 -10.94
CA LEU A 234 25.24 -4.02 -11.47
C LEU A 234 26.55 -4.60 -10.99
N ILE A 235 26.48 -5.70 -10.29
CA ILE A 235 27.66 -6.43 -9.85
C ILE A 235 27.76 -7.66 -10.75
N GLY A 236 28.74 -7.63 -11.65
CA GLY A 236 29.15 -8.82 -12.43
C GLY A 236 30.34 -9.50 -11.78
N ASP A 237 30.70 -10.68 -12.27
CA ASP A 237 31.80 -11.47 -11.72
C ASP A 237 33.17 -10.74 -11.71
N THR A 238 33.34 -9.79 -12.62
CA THR A 238 34.61 -9.06 -12.81
C THR A 238 34.49 -7.54 -12.76
N ALA A 239 33.28 -6.98 -12.65
CA ALA A 239 33.09 -5.54 -12.65
C ALA A 239 31.84 -5.12 -11.89
N ILE A 240 31.89 -3.92 -11.32
CA ILE A 240 30.75 -3.23 -10.71
C ILE A 240 30.45 -2.01 -11.60
N PHE A 241 29.21 -1.96 -12.10
CA PHE A 241 28.71 -0.80 -12.85
C PHE A 241 27.72 -0.04 -11.98
N GLU A 242 28.04 1.19 -11.62
CA GLU A 242 27.17 2.09 -10.90
C GLU A 242 26.44 3.00 -11.89
N MET A 243 25.10 2.98 -11.87
CA MET A 243 24.30 3.86 -12.73
C MET A 243 23.86 5.08 -11.95
N LYS A 244 24.54 6.23 -12.16
CA LYS A 244 24.23 7.49 -11.48
C LYS A 244 23.25 8.37 -12.25
N GLN A 245 23.29 8.29 -13.58
CA GLN A 245 22.43 9.06 -14.46
C GLN A 245 22.22 8.30 -15.75
N LEU A 246 20.96 8.19 -16.19
CA LEU A 246 20.57 7.59 -17.46
C LEU A 246 19.94 8.66 -18.34
N GLU A 247 20.58 8.99 -19.47
CA GLU A 247 19.96 9.77 -20.54
C GLU A 247 19.43 8.82 -21.59
N ARG A 248 18.11 8.80 -21.75
CA ARG A 248 17.43 7.94 -22.72
C ARG A 248 17.06 8.74 -23.98
N HIS A 249 17.75 8.48 -25.08
CA HIS A 249 17.38 8.99 -26.40
C HIS A 249 16.62 7.91 -27.17
N ILE A 250 15.31 8.09 -27.33
CA ILE A 250 14.50 7.24 -28.22
C ILE A 250 14.36 7.97 -29.54
N ALA A 251 15.09 7.51 -30.55
CA ALA A 251 14.91 7.93 -31.93
C ALA A 251 13.88 7.00 -32.59
N THR A 252 12.69 7.49 -32.85
CA THR A 252 11.72 6.80 -33.71
C THR A 252 12.06 7.12 -35.16
N GLY A 253 12.91 6.31 -35.78
CA GLY A 253 13.10 6.33 -37.22
C GLY A 253 11.88 5.72 -37.91
N ARG A 254 11.09 6.53 -38.62
CA ARG A 254 10.19 6.01 -39.67
C ARG A 254 11.06 5.66 -40.89
N GLU A 255 11.65 4.49 -40.90
CA GLU A 255 11.99 3.87 -42.16
C GLU A 255 10.74 3.19 -42.69
N GLY A 256 10.31 3.64 -43.87
CA GLY A 256 9.23 3.03 -44.61
C GLY A 256 9.59 1.59 -44.96
N GLY A 257 9.06 0.66 -44.24
CA GLY A 257 9.18 -0.77 -44.48
C GLY A 257 7.86 -1.41 -44.11
N VAL A 258 7.15 -1.78 -45.14
CA VAL A 258 6.01 -2.69 -45.15
C VAL A 258 6.31 -3.92 -44.31
N LEU A 259 5.46 -4.21 -43.35
CA LEU A 259 5.06 -5.56 -42.98
C LEU A 259 3.55 -5.61 -42.88
#